data_aa7759fd6f4e4502a954d13b5e195d81
#
_entry.id   aa7759fd6f4e4502a954d13b5e195d81
#
_cell.length_a   1.000
_cell.length_b   1.000
_cell.length_c   1.000
_cell.angle_alpha   90.00
_cell.angle_beta   90.00
_cell.angle_gamma   90.00
#
_symmetry.space_group_name_H-M   'P 1'
#
loop_
_entity.id
_entity.type
_entity.pdbx_description
1 polymer ?
#
loop_
_entity_poly.entity_id
_entity_poly.type
_entity_poly.pdbx_seq_one_letter_code
_entity_poly.pdbx_strand_id
1 'polypeptide(L)'
;MRPMSLYESGESSGKVSLKDLCKGKLTPVMTGEVDLRDIILYIVRGGWPGNLDTSADRAGLLPAEYLNAVIEDDIYRMDNVKRDSTKMRLLLRSLARNESTTVTKSTLKKDVKEIDSEDIDIDTITTYLDVFKRLFLTDNQEPFATQIRSSVRVKQAEKRHFSDPSLACALLKATPERLLNDLQTLGFLFEALCE
;
A
#
# COMPACT_ATOMS: atom_id res chain seq x y z
N MET A 1 -3.57 13.61 2.68
CA MET A 1 -2.11 13.91 2.65
C MET A 1 -1.44 12.62 2.22
N ARG A 2 -0.55 12.64 1.24
CA ARG A 2 0.22 11.45 0.84
C ARG A 2 1.51 11.36 1.64
N PRO A 3 2.07 10.17 1.84
CA PRO A 3 3.42 9.99 2.40
C PRO A 3 4.48 10.68 1.54
N MET A 4 5.65 10.90 2.10
CA MET A 4 6.78 11.49 1.37
C MET A 4 7.33 10.50 0.34
N SER A 5 7.67 11.01 -0.84
CA SER A 5 8.43 10.23 -1.83
C SER A 5 9.89 10.06 -1.41
N LEU A 6 10.59 9.11 -2.00
CA LEU A 6 12.03 8.92 -1.78
C LEU A 6 12.87 10.16 -2.19
N TYR A 7 12.33 11.02 -3.06
CA TYR A 7 12.97 12.30 -3.40
C TYR A 7 12.85 13.31 -2.27
N GLU A 8 11.66 13.41 -1.66
CA GLU A 8 11.41 14.34 -0.55
C GLU A 8 12.14 13.93 0.73
N SER A 9 12.33 12.63 0.93
CA SER A 9 13.10 12.09 2.06
C SER A 9 14.62 12.04 1.82
N GLY A 10 15.08 12.39 0.61
CA GLY A 10 16.50 12.54 0.28
C GLY A 10 17.21 11.27 -0.19
N GLU A 11 16.53 10.13 -0.28
CA GLU A 11 17.10 8.87 -0.77
C GLU A 11 17.20 8.83 -2.30
N SER A 12 16.28 9.52 -3.00
CA SER A 12 16.34 9.63 -4.47
C SER A 12 16.93 10.95 -4.90
N SER A 13 17.88 10.92 -5.84
CA SER A 13 18.50 12.14 -6.41
C SER A 13 17.58 12.93 -7.34
N GLY A 14 16.41 12.36 -7.76
CA GLY A 14 15.51 12.97 -8.72
C GLY A 14 16.10 13.19 -10.13
N LYS A 15 17.27 12.61 -10.43
CA LYS A 15 17.97 12.82 -11.73
C LYS A 15 17.25 12.17 -12.91
N VAL A 16 16.42 11.15 -12.66
CA VAL A 16 15.64 10.47 -13.68
C VAL A 16 14.21 10.98 -13.65
N SER A 17 13.73 11.54 -14.76
CA SER A 17 12.38 12.07 -14.90
C SER A 17 11.52 11.11 -15.71
N LEU A 18 10.44 10.59 -15.13
CA LEU A 18 9.44 9.79 -15.84
C LEU A 18 8.86 10.53 -17.06
N LYS A 19 8.61 11.84 -16.92
CA LYS A 19 8.14 12.69 -18.03
C LYS A 19 9.11 12.72 -19.20
N ASP A 20 10.41 12.72 -18.93
CA ASP A 20 11.42 12.73 -19.99
C ASP A 20 11.60 11.33 -20.59
N LEU A 21 11.49 10.27 -19.79
CA LEU A 21 11.45 8.88 -20.28
C LEU A 21 10.28 8.68 -21.24
N CYS A 22 9.07 9.17 -20.90
CA CYS A 22 7.90 9.10 -21.78
C CYS A 22 8.08 9.88 -23.09
N LYS A 23 8.99 10.85 -23.16
CA LYS A 23 9.37 11.59 -24.36
C LYS A 23 10.53 10.95 -25.13
N GLY A 24 10.99 9.79 -24.73
CA GLY A 24 12.12 9.10 -25.31
C GLY A 24 13.49 9.74 -24.97
N LYS A 25 13.55 10.63 -23.99
CA LYS A 25 14.79 11.25 -23.51
C LYS A 25 15.39 10.39 -22.42
N LEU A 26 16.16 9.40 -22.80
CA LEU A 26 16.89 8.53 -21.88
C LEU A 26 18.35 8.97 -21.80
N THR A 27 18.77 9.52 -20.66
CA THR A 27 20.17 9.73 -20.34
C THR A 27 20.54 8.73 -19.24
N PRO A 28 21.43 7.77 -19.51
CA PRO A 28 21.92 6.86 -18.47
C PRO A 28 22.60 7.68 -17.37
N VAL A 29 22.18 7.49 -16.14
CA VAL A 29 22.71 8.21 -14.98
C VAL A 29 23.00 7.19 -13.88
N MET A 30 24.20 7.22 -13.34
CA MET A 30 24.52 6.51 -12.09
C MET A 30 23.96 7.37 -10.92
N THR A 31 23.05 6.82 -10.17
CA THR A 31 22.35 7.54 -9.10
C THR A 31 22.90 7.27 -7.70
N GLY A 32 23.94 6.48 -7.57
CA GLY A 32 24.54 6.06 -6.31
C GLY A 32 24.37 4.56 -6.08
N GLU A 33 24.97 4.07 -5.01
CA GLU A 33 24.81 2.69 -4.57
C GLU A 33 23.64 2.61 -3.59
N VAL A 34 22.61 1.84 -3.94
CA VAL A 34 21.49 1.48 -3.08
C VAL A 34 21.43 -0.04 -3.08
N ASP A 35 21.55 -0.65 -1.91
CA ASP A 35 21.47 -2.09 -1.80
C ASP A 35 20.04 -2.57 -1.52
N LEU A 36 19.86 -3.89 -1.54
CA LEU A 36 18.54 -4.49 -1.30
C LEU A 36 18.03 -4.21 0.12
N ARG A 37 18.91 -4.07 1.08
CA ARG A 37 18.54 -3.80 2.49
C ARG A 37 18.03 -2.38 2.66
N ASP A 38 18.62 -1.43 1.93
CA ASP A 38 18.14 -0.04 1.91
C ASP A 38 16.72 0.02 1.36
N ILE A 39 16.46 -0.66 0.22
CA ILE A 39 15.13 -0.73 -0.39
C ILE A 39 14.12 -1.35 0.58
N ILE A 40 14.48 -2.44 1.24
CA ILE A 40 13.63 -3.09 2.23
C ILE A 40 13.35 -2.14 3.41
N LEU A 41 14.35 -1.41 3.87
CA LEU A 41 14.18 -0.43 4.93
C LEU A 41 13.20 0.68 4.50
N TYR A 42 13.32 1.22 3.28
CA TYR A 42 12.41 2.24 2.76
C TYR A 42 10.96 1.73 2.69
N ILE A 43 10.77 0.48 2.27
CA ILE A 43 9.46 -0.17 2.24
C ILE A 43 8.85 -0.30 3.64
N VAL A 44 9.61 -0.81 4.63
CA VAL A 44 9.12 -1.06 5.99
C VAL A 44 8.91 0.24 6.77
N ARG A 45 9.82 1.21 6.59
CA ARG A 45 9.78 2.52 7.24
C ARG A 45 8.64 3.40 6.69
N GLY A 46 8.41 3.33 5.38
CA GLY A 46 7.49 4.20 4.64
C GLY A 46 7.97 5.65 4.53
N GLY A 47 7.13 6.47 3.91
CA GLY A 47 7.34 7.91 3.69
C GLY A 47 6.81 8.80 4.83
N TRP A 48 6.90 8.37 6.08
CA TRP A 48 6.43 9.12 7.24
C TRP A 48 7.52 10.05 7.76
N PRO A 49 7.31 11.40 7.81
CA PRO A 49 8.34 12.34 8.26
C PRO A 49 8.91 11.99 9.64
N GLY A 50 8.05 11.56 10.58
CA GLY A 50 8.46 11.18 11.94
C GLY A 50 9.20 9.84 12.04
N ASN A 51 9.39 9.14 10.92
CA ASN A 51 10.03 7.81 10.89
C ASN A 51 11.37 7.80 10.13
N LEU A 52 11.82 8.93 9.58
CA LEU A 52 12.99 8.99 8.69
C LEU A 52 14.28 8.55 9.37
N ASP A 53 14.49 8.98 10.63
CA ASP A 53 15.70 8.68 11.41
C ASP A 53 15.54 7.44 12.30
N THR A 54 14.49 6.63 12.07
CA THR A 54 14.20 5.48 12.90
C THR A 54 15.06 4.28 12.48
N SER A 55 15.61 3.56 13.46
CA SER A 55 16.36 2.34 13.21
C SER A 55 15.51 1.22 12.61
N ALA A 56 16.13 0.31 11.85
CA ALA A 56 15.44 -0.75 11.09
C ALA A 56 14.55 -1.65 11.98
N ASP A 57 14.96 -1.90 13.23
CA ASP A 57 14.18 -2.69 14.21
C ASP A 57 12.90 -2.00 14.68
N ARG A 58 12.81 -0.67 14.55
CA ARG A 58 11.66 0.14 14.95
C ARG A 58 10.86 0.70 13.79
N ALA A 59 11.36 0.56 12.56
CA ALA A 59 10.79 1.17 11.37
C ALA A 59 9.30 0.85 11.16
N GLY A 60 8.85 -0.33 11.54
CA GLY A 60 7.44 -0.75 11.40
C GLY A 60 6.50 -0.28 12.52
N LEU A 61 7.01 0.36 13.59
CA LEU A 61 6.16 0.73 14.73
C LEU A 61 5.19 1.86 14.39
N LEU A 62 5.68 2.94 13.77
CA LEU A 62 4.85 4.10 13.43
C LEU A 62 3.72 3.75 12.46
N PRO A 63 3.93 3.02 11.35
CA PRO A 63 2.83 2.56 10.50
C PRO A 63 1.78 1.70 11.23
N ALA A 64 2.22 0.84 12.16
CA ALA A 64 1.32 0.02 12.95
C ALA A 64 0.45 0.86 13.91
N GLU A 65 1.05 1.82 14.62
CA GLU A 65 0.32 2.74 15.50
C GLU A 65 -0.62 3.65 14.73
N TYR A 66 -0.22 4.13 13.55
CA TYR A 66 -1.10 4.88 12.67
C TYR A 66 -2.35 4.09 12.28
N LEU A 67 -2.17 2.82 11.84
CA LEU A 67 -3.31 1.95 11.53
C LEU A 67 -4.23 1.73 12.72
N ASN A 68 -3.68 1.56 13.92
CA ASN A 68 -4.48 1.42 15.14
C ASN A 68 -5.30 2.68 15.40
N ALA A 69 -4.69 3.86 15.36
CA ALA A 69 -5.38 5.13 15.58
C ALA A 69 -6.51 5.37 14.55
N VAL A 70 -6.23 5.09 13.28
CA VAL A 70 -7.25 5.24 12.22
C VAL A 70 -8.44 4.30 12.45
N ILE A 71 -8.20 3.02 12.77
CA ILE A 71 -9.26 2.03 12.92
C ILE A 71 -10.09 2.29 14.19
N GLU A 72 -9.46 2.73 15.27
CA GLU A 72 -10.13 2.90 16.57
C GLU A 72 -10.85 4.24 16.70
N ASP A 73 -10.27 5.31 16.13
CA ASP A 73 -10.75 6.68 16.31
C ASP A 73 -11.25 7.34 15.03
N ASP A 74 -10.42 7.46 14.00
CA ASP A 74 -10.68 8.33 12.86
C ASP A 74 -11.86 7.84 12.01
N ILE A 75 -12.00 6.53 11.86
CA ILE A 75 -13.11 5.91 11.14
C ILE A 75 -14.47 6.28 11.77
N TYR A 76 -14.56 6.28 13.09
CA TYR A 76 -15.77 6.68 13.77
C TYR A 76 -16.01 8.19 13.65
N ARG A 77 -14.97 9.01 13.81
CA ARG A 77 -15.07 10.48 13.73
C ARG A 77 -15.49 10.98 12.35
N MET A 78 -15.21 10.20 11.29
CA MET A 78 -15.51 10.60 9.92
C MET A 78 -17.01 10.79 9.66
N ASP A 79 -17.88 9.94 10.22
CA ASP A 79 -19.33 9.94 9.94
C ASP A 79 -20.20 9.50 11.13
N ASN A 80 -19.62 9.33 12.32
CA ASN A 80 -20.26 8.84 13.53
C ASN A 80 -20.94 7.46 13.39
N VAL A 81 -20.51 6.66 12.42
CA VAL A 81 -21.04 5.30 12.21
C VAL A 81 -20.11 4.29 12.88
N LYS A 82 -20.67 3.53 13.83
CA LYS A 82 -19.94 2.44 14.48
C LYS A 82 -19.81 1.26 13.53
N ARG A 83 -18.57 0.87 13.26
CA ARG A 83 -18.21 -0.26 12.41
C ARG A 83 -17.51 -1.36 13.21
N ASP A 84 -17.50 -2.57 12.67
CA ASP A 84 -16.79 -3.69 13.27
C ASP A 84 -15.29 -3.57 12.97
N SER A 85 -14.51 -3.17 13.98
CA SER A 85 -13.07 -2.98 13.86
C SER A 85 -12.34 -4.31 13.56
N THR A 86 -12.86 -5.45 14.03
CA THR A 86 -12.29 -6.77 13.74
C THR A 86 -12.41 -7.09 12.25
N LYS A 87 -13.61 -6.95 11.69
CA LYS A 87 -13.84 -7.16 10.25
C LYS A 87 -13.03 -6.20 9.39
N MET A 88 -12.88 -4.95 9.82
CA MET A 88 -12.04 -3.96 9.13
C MET A 88 -10.57 -4.36 9.13
N ARG A 89 -10.03 -4.81 10.27
CA ARG A 89 -8.64 -5.30 10.36
C ARG A 89 -8.41 -6.53 9.48
N LEU A 90 -9.35 -7.45 9.45
CA LEU A 90 -9.27 -8.65 8.59
C LEU A 90 -9.28 -8.27 7.12
N LEU A 91 -10.15 -7.34 6.71
CA LEU A 91 -10.20 -6.86 5.33
C LEU A 91 -8.92 -6.11 4.93
N LEU A 92 -8.38 -5.25 5.80
CA LEU A 92 -7.09 -4.60 5.56
C LEU A 92 -5.95 -5.62 5.45
N ARG A 93 -5.95 -6.66 6.28
CA ARG A 93 -4.96 -7.74 6.19
C ARG A 93 -5.08 -8.54 4.89
N SER A 94 -6.31 -8.80 4.42
CA SER A 94 -6.54 -9.42 3.11
C SER A 94 -6.04 -8.53 1.97
N LEU A 95 -6.28 -7.21 2.04
CA LEU A 95 -5.73 -6.25 1.08
C LEU A 95 -4.20 -6.26 1.07
N ALA A 96 -3.56 -6.25 2.25
CA ALA A 96 -2.10 -6.28 2.37
C ALA A 96 -1.49 -7.56 1.77
N ARG A 97 -2.17 -8.70 1.95
CA ARG A 97 -1.78 -9.97 1.31
C ARG A 97 -1.88 -9.93 -0.21
N ASN A 98 -2.79 -9.10 -0.72
CA ASN A 98 -3.05 -8.93 -2.14
C ASN A 98 -2.53 -7.57 -2.66
N GLU A 99 -1.52 -6.99 -2.00
CA GLU A 99 -0.86 -5.74 -2.44
C GLU A 99 -0.39 -5.86 -3.89
N SER A 100 -0.53 -4.79 -4.65
CA SER A 100 -0.13 -4.72 -6.06
C SER A 100 -0.82 -5.75 -6.98
N THR A 101 -2.03 -6.22 -6.61
CA THR A 101 -2.81 -7.17 -7.44
C THR A 101 -4.20 -6.63 -7.79
N THR A 102 -4.83 -7.25 -8.80
CA THR A 102 -6.21 -6.95 -9.21
C THR A 102 -7.23 -7.82 -8.49
N VAL A 103 -7.08 -7.98 -7.17
CA VAL A 103 -7.97 -8.81 -6.35
C VAL A 103 -9.43 -8.35 -6.40
N THR A 104 -10.36 -9.31 -6.54
CA THR A 104 -11.79 -9.05 -6.56
C THR A 104 -12.39 -8.98 -5.16
N LYS A 105 -13.54 -8.31 -4.99
CA LYS A 105 -14.28 -8.30 -3.73
C LYS A 105 -14.68 -9.72 -3.27
N SER A 106 -14.98 -10.61 -4.21
CA SER A 106 -15.30 -12.02 -3.91
C SER A 106 -14.09 -12.77 -3.33
N THR A 107 -12.89 -12.50 -3.84
CA THR A 107 -11.66 -13.07 -3.28
C THR A 107 -11.38 -12.52 -1.89
N LEU A 108 -11.53 -11.19 -1.68
CA LEU A 108 -11.39 -10.59 -0.36
C LEU A 108 -12.39 -11.18 0.65
N LYS A 109 -13.65 -11.40 0.24
CA LYS A 109 -14.66 -12.08 1.06
C LYS A 109 -14.18 -13.47 1.47
N LYS A 110 -13.67 -14.25 0.52
CA LYS A 110 -13.15 -15.60 0.77
C LYS A 110 -11.98 -15.59 1.75
N ASP A 111 -11.03 -14.69 1.56
CA ASP A 111 -9.87 -14.54 2.43
C ASP A 111 -10.28 -14.21 3.88
N VAL A 112 -11.24 -13.29 4.08
CA VAL A 112 -11.75 -12.94 5.41
C VAL A 112 -12.42 -14.14 6.07
N LYS A 113 -13.27 -14.88 5.32
CA LYS A 113 -13.96 -16.06 5.82
C LYS A 113 -13.03 -17.22 6.21
N GLU A 114 -11.88 -17.38 5.51
CA GLU A 114 -10.87 -18.39 5.84
C GLU A 114 -10.12 -18.09 7.14
N ILE A 115 -10.01 -16.80 7.49
CA ILE A 115 -9.28 -16.34 8.68
C ILE A 115 -10.19 -16.32 9.91
N ASP A 116 -11.44 -15.90 9.72
CA ASP A 116 -12.45 -15.81 10.76
C ASP A 116 -13.72 -16.51 10.25
N SER A 117 -14.32 -17.37 11.08
CA SER A 117 -15.56 -18.07 10.75
C SER A 117 -16.76 -17.13 10.56
N GLU A 118 -16.60 -15.84 10.85
CA GLU A 118 -17.63 -14.84 10.58
C GLU A 118 -17.71 -14.48 9.09
N ASP A 119 -18.92 -14.49 8.55
CA ASP A 119 -19.16 -14.06 7.18
C ASP A 119 -19.23 -12.53 7.09
N ILE A 120 -18.63 -11.98 6.04
CA ILE A 120 -18.75 -10.57 5.66
C ILE A 120 -19.42 -10.50 4.29
N ASP A 121 -20.46 -9.69 4.14
CA ASP A 121 -21.12 -9.53 2.85
C ASP A 121 -20.37 -8.56 1.91
N ILE A 122 -20.68 -8.62 0.62
CA ILE A 122 -20.03 -7.81 -0.43
C ILE A 122 -20.32 -6.31 -0.26
N ASP A 123 -21.50 -5.97 0.26
CA ASP A 123 -21.90 -4.57 0.46
C ASP A 123 -21.11 -3.96 1.63
N THR A 124 -20.91 -4.72 2.70
CA THR A 124 -20.03 -4.33 3.81
C THR A 124 -18.59 -4.15 3.34
N ILE A 125 -18.06 -5.10 2.52
CA ILE A 125 -16.73 -4.94 1.92
C ILE A 125 -16.65 -3.67 1.09
N THR A 126 -17.66 -3.40 0.25
CA THR A 126 -17.70 -2.20 -0.58
C THR A 126 -17.66 -0.94 0.28
N THR A 127 -18.49 -0.88 1.31
CA THR A 127 -18.52 0.25 2.25
C THR A 127 -17.16 0.46 2.95
N TYR A 128 -16.52 -0.63 3.39
CA TYR A 128 -15.21 -0.51 4.06
C TYR A 128 -14.12 -0.07 3.10
N LEU A 129 -14.11 -0.56 1.85
CA LEU A 129 -13.17 -0.09 0.83
C LEU A 129 -13.33 1.40 0.54
N ASP A 130 -14.56 1.92 0.49
CA ASP A 130 -14.83 3.34 0.31
C ASP A 130 -14.32 4.17 1.51
N VAL A 131 -14.50 3.66 2.73
CA VAL A 131 -13.94 4.29 3.95
C VAL A 131 -12.42 4.34 3.89
N PHE A 132 -11.75 3.24 3.53
CA PHE A 132 -10.29 3.18 3.43
C PHE A 132 -9.76 4.17 2.38
N LYS A 133 -10.43 4.27 1.23
CA LYS A 133 -10.09 5.25 0.18
C LYS A 133 -10.25 6.69 0.69
N ARG A 134 -11.34 7.01 1.38
CA ARG A 134 -11.60 8.35 1.93
C ARG A 134 -10.60 8.77 3.00
N LEU A 135 -10.08 7.82 3.78
CA LEU A 135 -9.05 8.04 4.80
C LEU A 135 -7.63 7.94 4.25
N PHE A 136 -7.47 7.81 2.94
CA PHE A 136 -6.17 7.66 2.28
C PHE A 136 -5.34 6.49 2.84
N LEU A 137 -5.99 5.40 3.27
CA LEU A 137 -5.30 4.15 3.57
C LEU A 137 -4.97 3.38 2.29
N THR A 138 -5.85 3.48 1.28
CA THR A 138 -5.65 2.83 -0.03
C THR A 138 -5.72 3.87 -1.14
N ASP A 139 -4.85 3.71 -2.15
CA ASP A 139 -4.79 4.51 -3.37
C ASP A 139 -4.65 3.57 -4.57
N ASN A 140 -5.79 3.09 -5.07
CA ASN A 140 -5.82 2.05 -6.10
C ASN A 140 -5.51 2.64 -7.48
N GLN A 141 -4.76 1.90 -8.28
CA GLN A 141 -4.40 2.26 -9.64
C GLN A 141 -5.48 1.82 -10.63
N GLU A 142 -6.03 2.77 -11.37
CA GLU A 142 -7.00 2.48 -12.44
C GLU A 142 -6.33 1.83 -13.66
N PRO A 143 -7.04 0.95 -14.41
CA PRO A 143 -6.52 0.35 -15.63
C PRO A 143 -6.16 1.41 -16.66
N PHE A 144 -4.95 1.35 -17.19
CA PHE A 144 -4.50 2.23 -18.27
C PHE A 144 -4.94 1.70 -19.62
N ALA A 145 -5.47 2.59 -20.46
CA ALA A 145 -5.74 2.30 -21.86
C ALA A 145 -5.50 3.54 -22.72
N THR A 146 -4.79 3.38 -23.81
CA THR A 146 -4.44 4.45 -24.76
C THR A 146 -5.67 4.98 -25.52
N GLN A 147 -6.65 4.12 -25.77
CA GLN A 147 -7.88 4.51 -26.48
C GLN A 147 -8.90 5.08 -25.49
N ILE A 148 -9.43 6.27 -25.76
CA ILE A 148 -10.39 6.97 -24.90
C ILE A 148 -11.65 6.13 -24.62
N ARG A 149 -12.15 5.39 -25.63
CA ARG A 149 -13.35 4.52 -25.56
C ARG A 149 -13.02 3.06 -25.29
N SER A 150 -11.85 2.74 -24.76
CA SER A 150 -11.47 1.36 -24.46
C SER A 150 -12.36 0.75 -23.39
N SER A 151 -12.89 -0.43 -23.67
CA SER A 151 -13.63 -1.23 -22.68
C SER A 151 -12.75 -1.72 -21.52
N VAL A 152 -11.43 -1.69 -21.66
CA VAL A 152 -10.45 -2.04 -20.62
C VAL A 152 -10.68 -1.19 -19.37
N ARG A 153 -10.90 0.13 -19.52
CA ARG A 153 -11.17 1.05 -18.42
C ARG A 153 -12.42 0.73 -17.60
N VAL A 154 -13.34 -0.03 -18.16
CA VAL A 154 -14.62 -0.37 -17.50
C VAL A 154 -14.65 -1.82 -17.03
N LYS A 155 -13.96 -2.71 -17.75
CA LYS A 155 -14.03 -4.16 -17.50
C LYS A 155 -12.93 -4.70 -16.60
N GLN A 156 -11.77 -4.04 -16.56
CA GLN A 156 -10.65 -4.48 -15.70
C GLN A 156 -10.81 -3.91 -14.28
N ALA A 157 -10.51 -4.74 -13.31
CA ALA A 157 -10.46 -4.31 -11.92
C ALA A 157 -9.25 -3.38 -11.69
N GLU A 158 -9.41 -2.44 -10.78
CA GLU A 158 -8.32 -1.62 -10.27
C GLU A 158 -7.25 -2.50 -9.63
N LYS A 159 -5.99 -2.14 -9.79
CA LYS A 159 -4.90 -2.70 -9.01
C LYS A 159 -4.95 -2.12 -7.60
N ARG A 160 -4.87 -2.98 -6.60
CA ARG A 160 -5.00 -2.60 -5.20
C ARG A 160 -3.65 -2.16 -4.65
N HIS A 161 -3.63 -0.95 -4.08
CA HIS A 161 -2.47 -0.41 -3.41
C HIS A 161 -2.86 0.25 -2.09
N PHE A 162 -2.01 0.07 -1.09
CA PHE A 162 -1.99 0.99 0.03
C PHE A 162 -1.34 2.32 -0.40
N SER A 163 -1.70 3.41 0.27
CA SER A 163 -1.08 4.72 0.03
C SER A 163 0.39 4.77 0.40
N ASP A 164 0.86 3.78 1.17
CA ASP A 164 2.25 3.60 1.58
C ASP A 164 2.50 2.10 1.82
N PRO A 165 3.55 1.49 1.25
CA PRO A 165 3.84 0.06 1.41
C PRO A 165 4.10 -0.36 2.86
N SER A 166 4.52 0.56 3.73
CA SER A 166 4.74 0.28 5.16
C SER A 166 3.44 -0.11 5.88
N LEU A 167 2.28 0.35 5.42
CA LEU A 167 0.98 -0.06 5.96
C LEU A 167 0.72 -1.55 5.69
N ALA A 168 1.02 -2.02 4.48
CA ALA A 168 0.93 -3.44 4.15
C ALA A 168 1.94 -4.25 4.97
N CYS A 169 3.18 -3.76 5.15
CA CYS A 169 4.18 -4.39 6.01
C CYS A 169 3.69 -4.53 7.46
N ALA A 170 3.10 -3.48 8.03
CA ALA A 170 2.57 -3.51 9.40
C ALA A 170 1.44 -4.56 9.56
N LEU A 171 0.50 -4.62 8.60
CA LEU A 171 -0.59 -5.59 8.59
C LEU A 171 -0.13 -7.04 8.44
N LEU A 172 0.91 -7.28 7.65
CA LEU A 172 1.52 -8.60 7.43
C LEU A 172 2.55 -8.96 8.51
N LYS A 173 2.89 -8.03 9.40
CA LYS A 173 4.02 -8.15 10.35
C LYS A 173 5.32 -8.49 9.61
N ALA A 174 5.54 -7.87 8.48
CA ALA A 174 6.72 -8.04 7.65
C ALA A 174 7.88 -7.21 8.25
N THR A 175 8.90 -7.89 8.74
CA THR A 175 10.16 -7.26 9.17
C THR A 175 11.18 -7.29 8.03
N PRO A 176 12.25 -6.49 8.07
CA PRO A 176 13.30 -6.54 7.06
C PRO A 176 13.87 -7.95 6.84
N GLU A 177 14.09 -8.73 7.90
CA GLU A 177 14.62 -10.09 7.82
C GLU A 177 13.62 -11.04 7.17
N ARG A 178 12.32 -10.88 7.43
CA ARG A 178 11.27 -11.71 6.80
C ARG A 178 11.17 -11.42 5.31
N LEU A 179 11.29 -10.16 4.90
CA LEU A 179 11.24 -9.77 3.48
C LEU A 179 12.46 -10.26 2.70
N LEU A 180 13.64 -10.31 3.32
CA LEU A 180 14.83 -10.93 2.70
C LEU A 180 14.62 -12.42 2.40
N ASN A 181 13.77 -13.11 3.16
CA ASN A 181 13.47 -14.52 2.98
C ASN A 181 12.20 -14.78 2.15
N ASP A 182 11.46 -13.73 1.78
CA ASP A 182 10.25 -13.81 0.94
C ASP A 182 10.31 -12.76 -0.18
N LEU A 183 11.11 -13.07 -1.19
CA LEU A 183 11.33 -12.18 -2.35
C LEU A 183 10.08 -11.97 -3.19
N GLN A 184 9.10 -12.89 -3.12
CA GLN A 184 7.84 -12.70 -3.83
C GLN A 184 7.02 -11.58 -3.19
N THR A 185 6.83 -11.62 -1.87
CA THR A 185 6.17 -10.53 -1.14
C THR A 185 6.93 -9.22 -1.27
N LEU A 186 8.27 -9.28 -1.20
CA LEU A 186 9.11 -8.09 -1.42
C LEU A 186 8.87 -7.47 -2.80
N GLY A 187 8.72 -8.27 -3.86
CA GLY A 187 8.46 -7.78 -5.21
C GLY A 187 7.16 -6.98 -5.32
N PHE A 188 6.07 -7.44 -4.69
CA PHE A 188 4.80 -6.70 -4.65
C PHE A 188 4.90 -5.40 -3.85
N LEU A 189 5.59 -5.42 -2.71
CA LEU A 189 5.81 -4.22 -1.89
C LEU A 189 6.75 -3.23 -2.58
N PHE A 190 7.73 -3.70 -3.32
CA PHE A 190 8.61 -2.86 -4.13
C PHE A 190 7.83 -2.18 -5.27
N GLU A 191 6.91 -2.89 -5.91
CA GLU A 191 6.02 -2.28 -6.90
C GLU A 191 5.21 -1.14 -6.28
N ALA A 192 4.65 -1.35 -5.08
CA ALA A 192 3.92 -0.30 -4.35
C ALA A 192 4.82 0.90 -3.96
N LEU A 193 6.11 0.67 -3.67
CA LEU A 193 7.08 1.75 -3.41
C LEU A 193 7.35 2.59 -4.67
N CYS A 194 7.25 2.00 -5.86
CA CYS A 194 7.53 2.67 -7.13
C CYS A 194 6.35 3.50 -7.66
N GLU A 195 5.16 3.35 -7.11
CA GLU A 195 3.95 4.08 -7.48
C GLU A 195 3.86 5.45 -6.81
#